data_3c62bbf0af38a820916dd7684da1f9dd
#
_entry.id   3c62bbf0af38a820916dd7684da1f9dd
#
_cell.length_a   1.000
_cell.length_b   1.000
_cell.length_c   1.000
_cell.angle_alpha   90.00
_cell.angle_beta   90.00
_cell.angle_gamma   90.00
#
_symmetry.space_group_name_H-M   'P 1'
#
loop_
_entity.id
_entity.type
_entity.pdbx_description
1 polymer ?
#
loop_
_entity_poly.entity_id
_entity_poly.type
_entity_poly.pdbx_seq_one_letter_code
_entity_poly.pdbx_strand_id
1 'polypeptide(L)'
;MSHSTNIKIIDYGMGNIQSVKNAFELFDCNVQIINTPEEIDKADGIILPGVGAFGNAIKNLHEKKIVEPLQEAVLEKGIPLLGICLGMQLLADSSEERGSNKGLSLIPGSIQEIPKIEGYRLPHVGWNDLRIKNKENLFKGIADKSSFYFVHSYKFECSEDYVIATTDYGQNINAAVQKDHIFGAQFHPERSQKKGLHLIKNFINFINNKKNY
;
A
#
# COMPACT_ATOMS: atom_id res chain seq x y z
N MET A 1 -17.29 -23.49 -11.33
CA MET A 1 -17.77 -22.25 -10.66
C MET A 1 -16.53 -21.43 -10.40
N SER A 2 -16.39 -20.24 -11.01
CA SER A 2 -15.27 -19.36 -10.70
C SER A 2 -15.44 -18.88 -9.26
N HIS A 3 -14.53 -19.26 -8.36
CA HIS A 3 -14.52 -18.69 -7.01
C HIS A 3 -14.22 -17.19 -7.13
N SER A 4 -15.14 -16.35 -6.67
CA SER A 4 -14.91 -14.91 -6.55
C SER A 4 -13.69 -14.66 -5.64
N THR A 5 -12.82 -13.75 -6.03
CA THR A 5 -11.60 -13.42 -5.28
C THR A 5 -11.94 -12.78 -3.95
N ASN A 6 -11.47 -13.33 -2.84
CA ASN A 6 -11.71 -12.81 -1.49
C ASN A 6 -10.64 -11.79 -1.11
N ILE A 7 -11.01 -10.51 -1.05
CA ILE A 7 -10.16 -9.42 -0.62
C ILE A 7 -10.48 -9.07 0.83
N LYS A 8 -9.47 -9.08 1.68
CA LYS A 8 -9.59 -8.65 3.07
C LYS A 8 -8.93 -7.28 3.25
N ILE A 9 -9.69 -6.32 3.75
CA ILE A 9 -9.21 -4.98 4.10
C ILE A 9 -9.05 -4.93 5.62
N ILE A 10 -7.83 -4.71 6.10
CA ILE A 10 -7.53 -4.65 7.53
C ILE A 10 -7.99 -3.33 8.10
N ASP A 11 -8.89 -3.38 9.09
CA ASP A 11 -9.31 -2.25 9.91
C ASP A 11 -8.63 -2.30 11.28
N TYR A 12 -7.57 -1.53 11.43
CA TYR A 12 -6.90 -1.33 12.71
C TYR A 12 -7.22 0.04 13.35
N GLY A 13 -8.31 0.68 12.90
CA GLY A 13 -8.81 1.95 13.46
C GLY A 13 -8.21 3.20 12.82
N MET A 14 -7.42 3.07 11.75
CA MET A 14 -6.77 4.21 11.08
C MET A 14 -6.84 4.05 9.56
N GLY A 15 -7.80 4.69 8.91
CA GLY A 15 -7.91 4.64 7.46
C GLY A 15 -9.27 5.08 6.93
N ASN A 16 -9.33 5.50 5.69
CA ASN A 16 -10.58 5.69 4.97
C ASN A 16 -11.03 4.34 4.35
N ILE A 17 -11.30 3.38 5.23
CA ILE A 17 -11.59 1.98 4.90
C ILE A 17 -12.75 1.88 3.91
N GLN A 18 -13.82 2.66 4.12
CA GLN A 18 -15.01 2.58 3.27
C GLN A 18 -14.72 3.03 1.82
N SER A 19 -13.90 4.07 1.63
CA SER A 19 -13.53 4.51 0.28
C SER A 19 -12.69 3.44 -0.45
N VAL A 20 -11.79 2.77 0.27
CA VAL A 20 -11.01 1.67 -0.28
C VAL A 20 -11.93 0.50 -0.63
N LYS A 21 -12.82 0.09 0.28
CA LYS A 21 -13.81 -0.95 0.02
C LYS A 21 -14.64 -0.65 -1.22
N ASN A 22 -15.24 0.53 -1.30
CA ASN A 22 -16.07 0.93 -2.44
C ASN A 22 -15.31 0.86 -3.78
N ALA A 23 -14.01 1.20 -3.78
CA ALA A 23 -13.20 1.15 -4.99
C ALA A 23 -12.92 -0.30 -5.45
N PHE A 24 -12.73 -1.24 -4.52
CA PHE A 24 -12.56 -2.66 -4.84
C PHE A 24 -13.88 -3.33 -5.24
N GLU A 25 -15.00 -2.96 -4.63
CA GLU A 25 -16.35 -3.48 -4.95
C GLU A 25 -16.84 -3.13 -6.37
N LEU A 26 -16.15 -2.23 -7.07
CA LEU A 26 -16.41 -1.98 -8.50
C LEU A 26 -15.97 -3.14 -9.41
N PHE A 27 -15.26 -4.13 -8.86
CA PHE A 27 -14.76 -5.28 -9.59
C PHE A 27 -15.41 -6.56 -9.07
N ASP A 28 -15.35 -7.64 -9.87
CA ASP A 28 -15.89 -8.94 -9.49
C ASP A 28 -15.00 -9.62 -8.44
N CYS A 29 -15.15 -9.19 -7.17
CA CYS A 29 -14.45 -9.74 -6.00
C CYS A 29 -15.32 -9.59 -4.75
N ASN A 30 -15.11 -10.48 -3.78
CA ASN A 30 -15.76 -10.41 -2.47
C ASN A 30 -14.85 -9.60 -1.52
N VAL A 31 -15.32 -8.43 -1.10
CA VAL A 31 -14.55 -7.51 -0.27
C VAL A 31 -15.08 -7.48 1.16
N GLN A 32 -14.25 -7.83 2.11
CA GLN A 32 -14.61 -7.82 3.53
C GLN A 32 -13.64 -6.97 4.33
N ILE A 33 -14.19 -6.15 5.23
CA ILE A 33 -13.43 -5.43 6.25
C ILE A 33 -13.25 -6.37 7.43
N ILE A 34 -12.02 -6.55 7.87
CA ILE A 34 -11.67 -7.41 9.00
C ILE A 34 -10.91 -6.60 10.05
N ASN A 35 -11.15 -6.89 11.32
CA ASN A 35 -10.49 -6.24 12.44
C ASN A 35 -9.94 -7.24 13.48
N THR A 36 -9.97 -8.52 13.16
CA THR A 36 -9.46 -9.63 13.95
C THR A 36 -8.51 -10.50 13.14
N PRO A 37 -7.52 -11.14 13.80
CA PRO A 37 -6.51 -11.94 13.09
C PRO A 37 -7.05 -13.23 12.44
N GLU A 38 -8.13 -13.83 12.96
CA GLU A 38 -8.64 -15.15 12.54
C GLU A 38 -9.18 -15.16 11.09
N GLU A 39 -9.42 -13.98 10.53
CA GLU A 39 -9.95 -13.86 9.17
C GLU A 39 -8.88 -13.63 8.11
N ILE A 40 -7.64 -13.33 8.52
CA ILE A 40 -6.52 -13.00 7.61
C ILE A 40 -6.21 -14.18 6.69
N ASP A 41 -6.17 -15.38 7.23
CA ASP A 41 -5.84 -16.63 6.49
C ASP A 41 -6.84 -17.01 5.40
N LYS A 42 -8.04 -16.42 5.43
CA LYS A 42 -9.09 -16.68 4.45
C LYS A 42 -9.02 -15.73 3.25
N ALA A 43 -7.98 -14.89 3.19
CA ALA A 43 -7.81 -13.93 2.12
C ALA A 43 -7.12 -14.55 0.91
N ASP A 44 -7.57 -14.17 -0.27
CA ASP A 44 -6.82 -14.35 -1.52
C ASP A 44 -5.87 -13.18 -1.77
N GLY A 45 -6.20 -12.02 -1.21
CA GLY A 45 -5.36 -10.82 -1.19
C GLY A 45 -5.74 -9.91 -0.04
N ILE A 46 -4.75 -9.21 0.49
CA ILE A 46 -4.87 -8.35 1.67
C ILE A 46 -4.62 -6.90 1.27
N ILE A 47 -5.45 -5.99 1.78
CA ILE A 47 -5.24 -4.56 1.69
C ILE A 47 -4.94 -4.03 3.09
N LEU A 48 -3.85 -3.28 3.21
CA LEU A 48 -3.47 -2.55 4.41
C LEU A 48 -3.55 -1.05 4.12
N PRO A 49 -4.72 -0.42 4.26
CA PRO A 49 -4.83 1.02 4.11
C PRO A 49 -4.39 1.72 5.39
N GLY A 50 -4.12 3.03 5.31
CA GLY A 50 -3.88 3.80 6.52
C GLY A 50 -3.78 5.29 6.26
N VAL A 51 -4.15 6.08 7.29
CA VAL A 51 -3.91 7.52 7.39
C VAL A 51 -3.51 7.87 8.82
N GLY A 52 -2.71 8.92 8.99
CA GLY A 52 -2.26 9.37 10.32
C GLY A 52 -0.82 9.00 10.64
N ALA A 53 -0.49 8.84 11.92
CA ALA A 53 0.89 8.68 12.38
C ALA A 53 1.31 7.20 12.45
N PHE A 54 2.54 6.92 11.99
CA PHE A 54 3.12 5.58 11.93
C PHE A 54 3.11 4.85 13.28
N GLY A 55 3.59 5.50 14.35
CA GLY A 55 3.67 4.87 15.67
C GLY A 55 2.29 4.46 16.22
N ASN A 56 1.25 5.28 15.98
CA ASN A 56 -0.12 4.93 16.39
C ASN A 56 -0.65 3.73 15.59
N ALA A 57 -0.33 3.68 14.29
CA ALA A 57 -0.73 2.57 13.42
C ALA A 57 -0.14 1.24 13.88
N ILE A 58 1.17 1.19 14.12
CA ILE A 58 1.84 -0.01 14.63
C ILE A 58 1.29 -0.43 16.01
N LYS A 59 1.08 0.54 16.91
CA LYS A 59 0.47 0.27 18.21
C LYS A 59 -0.89 -0.40 18.05
N ASN A 60 -1.77 0.15 17.22
CA ASN A 60 -3.12 -0.40 16.99
C ASN A 60 -3.07 -1.82 16.39
N LEU A 61 -2.14 -2.08 15.46
CA LEU A 61 -1.95 -3.41 14.88
C LEU A 61 -1.51 -4.42 15.94
N HIS A 62 -0.61 -4.05 16.86
CA HIS A 62 -0.20 -4.90 17.98
C HIS A 62 -1.33 -5.13 18.98
N GLU A 63 -2.07 -4.10 19.36
CA GLU A 63 -3.22 -4.21 20.28
C GLU A 63 -4.29 -5.16 19.75
N LYS A 64 -4.50 -5.16 18.42
CA LYS A 64 -5.42 -6.08 17.74
C LYS A 64 -4.81 -7.45 17.42
N LYS A 65 -3.53 -7.68 17.78
CA LYS A 65 -2.80 -8.93 17.50
C LYS A 65 -2.77 -9.30 16.01
N ILE A 66 -2.72 -8.29 15.14
CA ILE A 66 -2.74 -8.47 13.68
C ILE A 66 -1.34 -8.66 13.11
N VAL A 67 -0.28 -8.16 13.77
CA VAL A 67 1.08 -8.11 13.20
C VAL A 67 1.58 -9.49 12.80
N GLU A 68 1.66 -10.43 13.75
CA GLU A 68 2.20 -11.75 13.52
C GLU A 68 1.38 -12.56 12.50
N PRO A 69 0.02 -12.63 12.60
CA PRO A 69 -0.81 -13.29 11.59
C PRO A 69 -0.69 -12.67 10.19
N LEU A 70 -0.53 -11.34 10.09
CA LEU A 70 -0.30 -10.68 8.81
C LEU A 70 1.06 -11.06 8.21
N GLN A 71 2.12 -11.06 9.04
CA GLN A 71 3.46 -11.46 8.58
C GLN A 71 3.46 -12.94 8.13
N GLU A 72 2.85 -13.85 8.89
CA GLU A 72 2.71 -15.27 8.52
C GLU A 72 1.95 -15.42 7.18
N ALA A 73 0.80 -14.76 7.05
CA ALA A 73 -0.01 -14.82 5.83
C ALA A 73 0.76 -14.34 4.59
N VAL A 74 1.54 -13.27 4.75
CA VAL A 74 2.28 -12.66 3.64
C VAL A 74 3.59 -13.40 3.36
N LEU A 75 4.42 -13.66 4.38
CA LEU A 75 5.77 -14.20 4.17
C LEU A 75 5.80 -15.72 4.00
N GLU A 76 4.94 -16.46 4.73
CA GLU A 76 4.95 -17.93 4.71
C GLU A 76 3.90 -18.49 3.75
N LYS A 77 2.66 -17.97 3.78
CA LYS A 77 1.58 -18.43 2.90
C LYS A 77 1.59 -17.73 1.53
N GLY A 78 2.36 -16.65 1.40
CA GLY A 78 2.51 -15.93 0.13
C GLY A 78 1.27 -15.18 -0.31
N ILE A 79 0.36 -14.79 0.60
CA ILE A 79 -0.84 -14.03 0.26
C ILE A 79 -0.44 -12.63 -0.24
N PRO A 80 -0.88 -12.19 -1.45
CA PRO A 80 -0.58 -10.87 -1.97
C PRO A 80 -1.07 -9.75 -1.05
N LEU A 81 -0.21 -8.76 -0.81
CA LEU A 81 -0.48 -7.59 0.03
C LEU A 81 -0.32 -6.30 -0.75
N LEU A 82 -1.28 -5.38 -0.60
CA LEU A 82 -1.17 -3.99 -1.06
C LEU A 82 -1.30 -3.02 0.13
N GLY A 83 -0.19 -2.36 0.47
CA GLY A 83 -0.17 -1.23 1.41
C GLY A 83 -0.52 0.08 0.71
N ILE A 84 -1.45 0.87 1.26
CA ILE A 84 -1.89 2.16 0.70
C ILE A 84 -1.56 3.29 1.67
N CYS A 85 -0.84 4.29 1.20
CA CYS A 85 -0.38 5.48 1.92
C CYS A 85 0.38 5.11 3.21
N LEU A 86 -0.16 5.35 4.40
CA LEU A 86 0.44 4.89 5.65
C LEU A 86 0.64 3.37 5.65
N GLY A 87 -0.28 2.60 5.04
CA GLY A 87 -0.13 1.16 4.89
C GLY A 87 1.12 0.75 4.09
N MET A 88 1.51 1.50 3.05
CA MET A 88 2.80 1.30 2.37
C MET A 88 3.96 1.56 3.34
N GLN A 89 3.90 2.64 4.12
CA GLN A 89 4.95 2.99 5.05
C GLN A 89 5.15 1.91 6.13
N LEU A 90 4.06 1.32 6.61
CA LEU A 90 4.10 0.24 7.61
C LEU A 90 4.85 -1.01 7.13
N LEU A 91 5.04 -1.20 5.81
CA LEU A 91 5.81 -2.33 5.25
C LEU A 91 7.31 -2.25 5.59
N ALA A 92 7.83 -1.06 5.90
CA ALA A 92 9.25 -0.81 6.19
C ALA A 92 9.73 -1.51 7.47
N ASP A 93 11.05 -1.53 7.67
CA ASP A 93 11.66 -2.01 8.93
C ASP A 93 11.45 -1.02 10.07
N SER A 94 11.46 0.28 9.76
CA SER A 94 11.41 1.33 10.78
C SER A 94 10.87 2.65 10.26
N SER A 95 10.50 3.53 11.19
CA SER A 95 10.13 4.93 10.91
C SER A 95 10.71 5.85 11.97
N GLU A 96 11.17 7.03 11.51
CA GLU A 96 11.65 8.12 12.37
C GLU A 96 10.51 9.08 12.80
N GLU A 97 9.27 8.83 12.38
CA GLU A 97 8.14 9.69 12.71
C GLU A 97 7.90 9.77 14.21
N ARG A 98 8.18 10.97 14.79
CA ARG A 98 8.01 11.24 16.24
C ARG A 98 8.77 10.26 17.14
N GLY A 99 9.95 9.80 16.69
CA GLY A 99 10.80 8.87 17.42
C GLY A 99 11.09 7.62 16.60
N SER A 100 11.75 6.64 17.21
CA SER A 100 12.09 5.38 16.54
C SER A 100 10.95 4.35 16.72
N ASN A 101 10.34 3.95 15.61
CA ASN A 101 9.26 2.98 15.59
C ASN A 101 9.66 1.79 14.71
N LYS A 102 9.41 0.55 15.15
CA LYS A 102 9.56 -0.64 14.30
C LYS A 102 8.35 -0.76 13.38
N GLY A 103 8.59 -1.16 12.12
CA GLY A 103 7.56 -1.47 11.14
C GLY A 103 7.27 -2.96 11.06
N LEU A 104 6.60 -3.37 9.99
CA LEU A 104 6.25 -4.78 9.72
C LEU A 104 7.40 -5.57 9.09
N SER A 105 8.50 -4.92 8.69
CA SER A 105 9.68 -5.54 8.05
C SER A 105 9.34 -6.47 6.87
N LEU A 106 8.36 -6.09 6.07
CA LEU A 106 7.93 -6.84 4.88
C LEU A 106 8.73 -6.44 3.64
N ILE A 107 9.14 -5.17 3.56
CA ILE A 107 10.07 -4.65 2.54
C ILE A 107 11.21 -3.92 3.26
N PRO A 108 12.48 -4.30 3.06
CA PRO A 108 13.62 -3.64 3.70
C PRO A 108 13.67 -2.16 3.39
N GLY A 109 13.80 -1.33 4.44
CA GLY A 109 13.88 0.12 4.30
C GLY A 109 13.40 0.87 5.53
N SER A 110 13.38 2.20 5.42
CA SER A 110 12.98 3.09 6.51
C SER A 110 12.08 4.21 6.03
N ILE A 111 11.26 4.73 6.93
CA ILE A 111 10.40 5.88 6.68
C ILE A 111 11.05 7.12 7.27
N GLN A 112 11.29 8.11 6.43
CA GLN A 112 11.96 9.36 6.76
C GLN A 112 11.10 10.56 6.41
N GLU A 113 11.28 11.67 7.15
CA GLU A 113 10.59 12.92 6.81
C GLU A 113 11.09 13.44 5.45
N ILE A 114 10.18 13.93 4.64
CA ILE A 114 10.55 14.64 3.41
C ILE A 114 11.24 15.95 3.82
N PRO A 115 12.50 16.21 3.43
CA PRO A 115 13.17 17.43 3.77
C PRO A 115 12.42 18.66 3.22
N LYS A 116 12.44 19.74 4.01
CA LYS A 116 11.85 21.01 3.56
C LYS A 116 12.68 21.58 2.42
N ILE A 117 12.02 21.80 1.28
CA ILE A 117 12.61 22.38 0.08
C ILE A 117 11.86 23.67 -0.24
N GLU A 118 12.59 24.73 -0.55
CA GLU A 118 11.99 26.01 -0.93
C GLU A 118 11.05 25.83 -2.13
N GLY A 119 9.85 26.40 -2.03
CA GLY A 119 8.79 26.25 -3.04
C GLY A 119 7.91 25.02 -2.89
N TYR A 120 8.25 24.05 -2.00
CA TYR A 120 7.46 22.84 -1.76
C TYR A 120 6.92 22.81 -0.33
N ARG A 121 5.60 22.72 -0.19
CA ARG A 121 4.92 22.67 1.11
C ARG A 121 4.79 21.24 1.62
N LEU A 122 4.88 21.04 2.93
CA LEU A 122 4.55 19.79 3.58
C LEU A 122 3.25 19.93 4.37
N PRO A 123 2.38 18.91 4.34
CA PRO A 123 2.51 17.66 3.57
C PRO A 123 2.45 17.88 2.05
N HIS A 124 3.03 16.94 1.26
CA HIS A 124 2.79 16.81 -0.17
C HIS A 124 1.32 16.44 -0.37
N VAL A 125 0.49 17.40 -0.77
CA VAL A 125 -0.95 17.23 -0.98
C VAL A 125 -1.32 17.64 -2.40
N GLY A 126 -1.96 16.71 -3.11
CA GLY A 126 -2.47 16.98 -4.44
C GLY A 126 -2.18 15.89 -5.46
N TRP A 127 -2.48 16.23 -6.72
CA TRP A 127 -2.21 15.37 -7.86
C TRP A 127 -0.78 15.56 -8.31
N ASN A 128 -0.07 14.45 -8.50
CA ASN A 128 1.29 14.47 -9.02
C ASN A 128 1.53 13.29 -9.96
N ASP A 129 2.44 13.49 -10.92
CA ASP A 129 2.72 12.53 -11.97
C ASP A 129 3.72 11.47 -11.51
N LEU A 130 3.49 10.23 -11.92
CA LEU A 130 4.41 9.14 -11.69
C LEU A 130 5.42 8.98 -12.81
N ARG A 131 6.67 8.69 -12.45
CA ARG A 131 7.67 8.07 -13.32
C ARG A 131 7.66 6.57 -13.05
N ILE A 132 7.05 5.80 -13.94
CA ILE A 132 6.88 4.36 -13.80
C ILE A 132 8.15 3.65 -14.25
N LYS A 133 8.85 2.98 -13.31
CA LYS A 133 10.06 2.20 -13.57
C LYS A 133 9.75 0.77 -14.01
N ASN A 134 8.73 0.15 -13.42
CA ASN A 134 8.28 -1.18 -13.77
C ASN A 134 6.81 -1.11 -14.24
N LYS A 135 6.58 -1.49 -15.49
CA LYS A 135 5.25 -1.46 -16.14
C LYS A 135 4.48 -2.78 -16.00
N GLU A 136 5.02 -3.72 -15.25
CA GLU A 136 4.35 -4.98 -14.95
C GLU A 136 3.43 -4.86 -13.73
N ASN A 137 2.71 -5.90 -13.42
CA ASN A 137 1.84 -6.02 -12.25
C ASN A 137 0.96 -4.79 -12.05
N LEU A 138 1.19 -3.97 -11.01
CA LEU A 138 0.33 -2.83 -10.65
C LEU A 138 0.20 -1.79 -11.77
N PHE A 139 1.24 -1.57 -12.56
CA PHE A 139 1.26 -0.52 -13.57
C PHE A 139 1.01 -1.00 -14.99
N LYS A 140 0.61 -2.27 -15.17
CA LYS A 140 0.28 -2.81 -16.49
C LYS A 140 -0.82 -1.98 -17.17
N GLY A 141 -0.52 -1.46 -18.37
CA GLY A 141 -1.44 -0.62 -19.13
C GLY A 141 -1.65 0.81 -18.60
N ILE A 142 -0.91 1.21 -17.56
CA ILE A 142 -0.90 2.60 -17.06
C ILE A 142 0.24 3.35 -17.75
N ALA A 143 -0.08 4.48 -18.38
CA ALA A 143 0.91 5.30 -19.06
C ALA A 143 1.85 5.99 -18.06
N ASP A 144 3.11 6.13 -18.44
CA ASP A 144 4.05 6.99 -17.72
C ASP A 144 3.50 8.44 -17.64
N LYS A 145 3.87 9.18 -16.59
CA LYS A 145 3.32 10.49 -16.26
C LYS A 145 1.80 10.51 -16.02
N SER A 146 1.21 9.37 -15.64
CA SER A 146 -0.15 9.36 -15.11
C SER A 146 -0.17 9.99 -13.73
N SER A 147 -1.16 10.88 -13.48
CA SER A 147 -1.29 11.56 -12.18
C SER A 147 -2.08 10.72 -11.19
N PHE A 148 -1.63 10.76 -9.92
CA PHE A 148 -2.28 10.15 -8.77
C PHE A 148 -2.37 11.14 -7.60
N TYR A 149 -3.27 10.87 -6.64
CA TYR A 149 -3.51 11.76 -5.50
C TYR A 149 -2.65 11.38 -4.31
N PHE A 150 -1.86 12.33 -3.81
CA PHE A 150 -0.96 12.19 -2.67
C PHE A 150 -1.43 13.02 -1.47
N VAL A 151 -1.13 12.53 -0.26
CA VAL A 151 -1.21 13.29 0.98
C VAL A 151 -0.26 12.67 2.02
N HIS A 152 1.01 13.13 2.09
CA HIS A 152 2.01 12.59 3.00
C HIS A 152 3.12 13.59 3.30
N SER A 153 3.79 13.44 4.46
CA SER A 153 4.98 14.19 4.88
C SER A 153 6.22 13.32 5.00
N TYR A 154 6.05 12.00 4.96
CA TYR A 154 7.13 11.02 5.08
C TYR A 154 7.24 10.22 3.79
N LYS A 155 8.44 9.71 3.51
CA LYS A 155 8.77 8.93 2.32
C LYS A 155 9.40 7.60 2.71
N PHE A 156 9.23 6.60 1.87
CA PHE A 156 9.86 5.29 2.02
C PHE A 156 11.23 5.30 1.34
N GLU A 157 12.28 5.10 2.10
CA GLU A 157 13.65 4.92 1.61
C GLU A 157 14.01 3.43 1.62
N CYS A 158 14.35 2.90 0.46
CA CYS A 158 14.71 1.48 0.26
C CYS A 158 15.67 1.32 -0.92
N SER A 159 16.13 0.08 -1.16
CA SER A 159 16.90 -0.23 -2.37
C SER A 159 16.08 0.08 -3.63
N GLU A 160 16.76 0.57 -4.66
CA GLU A 160 16.18 0.81 -5.99
C GLU A 160 15.52 -0.44 -6.59
N ASP A 161 15.96 -1.63 -6.23
CA ASP A 161 15.39 -2.89 -6.69
C ASP A 161 13.93 -3.08 -6.30
N TYR A 162 13.50 -2.43 -5.23
CA TYR A 162 12.10 -2.47 -4.79
C TYR A 162 11.24 -1.33 -5.37
N VAL A 163 11.86 -0.31 -5.99
CA VAL A 163 11.14 0.88 -6.45
C VAL A 163 10.54 0.66 -7.83
N ILE A 164 9.21 0.62 -7.92
CA ILE A 164 8.48 0.41 -9.18
C ILE A 164 7.92 1.70 -9.79
N ALA A 165 7.79 2.78 -8.99
CA ALA A 165 7.46 4.12 -9.49
C ALA A 165 7.97 5.20 -8.53
N THR A 166 8.30 6.36 -9.09
CA THR A 166 8.69 7.55 -8.34
C THR A 166 7.85 8.75 -8.74
N THR A 167 7.88 9.81 -7.93
CA THR A 167 7.28 11.11 -8.24
C THR A 167 8.27 12.23 -7.89
N ASP A 168 8.18 13.35 -8.59
CA ASP A 168 9.00 14.52 -8.30
C ASP A 168 8.25 15.48 -7.38
N TYR A 169 8.86 15.80 -6.24
CA TYR A 169 8.36 16.84 -5.33
C TYR A 169 9.52 17.62 -4.76
N GLY A 170 10.20 18.37 -5.65
CA GLY A 170 11.48 19.04 -5.35
C GLY A 170 12.65 18.07 -5.17
N GLN A 171 12.38 16.82 -5.00
CA GLN A 171 13.27 15.68 -5.02
C GLN A 171 12.52 14.45 -5.56
N ASN A 172 13.28 13.42 -5.92
CA ASN A 172 12.69 12.16 -6.33
C ASN A 172 12.20 11.39 -5.08
N ILE A 173 10.91 11.03 -5.06
CA ILE A 173 10.26 10.31 -3.96
C ILE A 173 9.77 8.96 -4.46
N ASN A 174 10.02 7.90 -3.71
CA ASN A 174 9.49 6.57 -3.98
C ASN A 174 7.96 6.57 -3.82
N ALA A 175 7.25 6.51 -4.93
CA ALA A 175 5.79 6.59 -4.99
C ALA A 175 5.14 5.21 -4.92
N ALA A 176 5.83 4.16 -5.38
CA ALA A 176 5.37 2.78 -5.24
C ALA A 176 6.57 1.83 -5.15
N VAL A 177 6.40 0.79 -4.34
CA VAL A 177 7.39 -0.26 -4.09
C VAL A 177 6.78 -1.63 -4.31
N GLN A 178 7.64 -2.60 -4.64
CA GLN A 178 7.28 -4.01 -4.77
C GLN A 178 8.43 -4.90 -4.33
N LYS A 179 8.10 -5.93 -3.56
CA LYS A 179 8.96 -7.09 -3.31
C LYS A 179 8.10 -8.34 -3.49
N ASP A 180 8.38 -9.11 -4.53
CA ASP A 180 7.60 -10.29 -4.91
C ASP A 180 6.09 -9.98 -5.05
N HIS A 181 5.27 -10.48 -4.14
CA HIS A 181 3.81 -10.29 -4.07
C HIS A 181 3.37 -9.21 -3.06
N ILE A 182 4.32 -8.45 -2.52
CA ILE A 182 4.09 -7.36 -1.57
C ILE A 182 4.24 -6.04 -2.31
N PHE A 183 3.18 -5.25 -2.31
CA PHE A 183 3.11 -3.97 -3.01
C PHE A 183 2.83 -2.83 -2.03
N GLY A 184 3.39 -1.67 -2.32
CA GLY A 184 3.08 -0.42 -1.62
C GLY A 184 2.83 0.72 -2.60
N ALA A 185 1.81 1.53 -2.33
CA ALA A 185 1.49 2.76 -3.04
C ALA A 185 1.41 3.92 -2.04
N GLN A 186 2.26 4.95 -2.19
CA GLN A 186 2.25 6.14 -1.32
C GLN A 186 1.05 7.03 -1.60
N PHE A 187 0.55 7.02 -2.81
CA PHE A 187 -0.68 7.70 -3.22
C PHE A 187 -1.93 6.89 -2.86
N HIS A 188 -3.08 7.52 -3.02
CA HIS A 188 -4.39 6.93 -2.78
C HIS A 188 -5.04 6.47 -4.09
N PRO A 189 -4.94 5.19 -4.50
CA PRO A 189 -5.57 4.71 -5.74
C PRO A 189 -7.09 4.87 -5.70
N GLU A 190 -7.74 4.69 -4.54
CA GLU A 190 -9.19 4.85 -4.34
C GLU A 190 -9.66 6.31 -4.57
N ARG A 191 -8.73 7.28 -4.56
CA ARG A 191 -8.97 8.70 -4.82
C ARG A 191 -8.41 9.16 -6.16
N SER A 192 -7.79 8.26 -6.93
CA SER A 192 -7.05 8.59 -8.15
C SER A 192 -7.86 8.31 -9.44
N GLN A 193 -9.18 8.39 -9.35
CA GLN A 193 -10.10 8.28 -10.49
C GLN A 193 -9.83 7.01 -11.34
N LYS A 194 -9.98 7.12 -12.67
CA LYS A 194 -9.82 5.98 -13.59
C LYS A 194 -8.45 5.30 -13.49
N LYS A 195 -7.37 6.07 -13.25
CA LYS A 195 -6.01 5.51 -13.14
C LYS A 195 -5.83 4.69 -11.86
N GLY A 196 -6.38 5.20 -10.75
CA GLY A 196 -6.40 4.46 -9.49
C GLY A 196 -7.23 3.17 -9.57
N LEU A 197 -8.41 3.23 -10.19
CA LEU A 197 -9.24 2.04 -10.42
C LEU A 197 -8.53 1.02 -11.33
N HIS A 198 -7.77 1.49 -12.34
CA HIS A 198 -6.98 0.60 -13.20
C HIS A 198 -5.90 -0.14 -12.38
N LEU A 199 -5.20 0.58 -11.48
CA LEU A 199 -4.21 -0.02 -10.59
C LEU A 199 -4.85 -1.07 -9.66
N ILE A 200 -6.01 -0.77 -9.05
CA ILE A 200 -6.77 -1.73 -8.22
C ILE A 200 -7.12 -2.97 -9.03
N LYS A 201 -7.64 -2.81 -10.26
CA LYS A 201 -7.92 -3.92 -11.17
C LYS A 201 -6.67 -4.77 -11.44
N ASN A 202 -5.53 -4.13 -11.63
CA ASN A 202 -4.26 -4.83 -11.86
C ASN A 202 -3.85 -5.67 -10.65
N PHE A 203 -4.03 -5.16 -9.43
CA PHE A 203 -3.76 -5.94 -8.21
C PHE A 203 -4.68 -7.16 -8.10
N ILE A 204 -5.98 -7.01 -8.38
CA ILE A 204 -6.92 -8.14 -8.42
C ILE A 204 -6.50 -9.17 -9.47
N ASN A 205 -6.09 -8.73 -10.67
CA ASN A 205 -5.59 -9.61 -11.72
C ASN A 205 -4.32 -10.36 -11.29
N PHE A 206 -3.43 -9.69 -10.55
CA PHE A 206 -2.23 -10.34 -9.99
C PHE A 206 -2.60 -11.48 -9.03
N ILE A 207 -3.56 -11.26 -8.13
CA ILE A 207 -4.07 -12.29 -7.22
C ILE A 207 -4.63 -13.47 -8.01
N ASN A 208 -5.47 -13.20 -9.01
CA ASN A 208 -6.11 -14.24 -9.81
C ASN A 208 -5.11 -15.07 -10.61
N ASN A 209 -4.09 -14.44 -11.17
CA ASN A 209 -3.02 -15.14 -11.88
C ASN A 209 -2.22 -16.04 -10.93
N LYS A 210 -1.93 -15.57 -9.70
CA LYS A 210 -1.18 -16.37 -8.72
C LYS A 210 -1.94 -17.62 -8.23
N LYS A 211 -3.27 -17.57 -8.21
CA LYS A 211 -4.11 -18.74 -7.85
C LYS A 211 -4.09 -19.86 -8.89
N ASN A 212 -3.75 -19.54 -10.14
CA ASN A 212 -3.80 -20.49 -11.26
C ASN A 212 -2.47 -21.23 -11.45
N TYR A 213 -1.49 -21.01 -10.59
CA TYR A 213 -0.19 -21.71 -10.54
C TYR A 213 -0.03 -22.43 -9.19
#